data_570e46ba4d095c1e6326be5ae836aa4a
#
_entry.id   570e46ba4d095c1e6326be5ae836aa4a
#
_cell.length_a   1.000
_cell.length_b   1.000
_cell.length_c   1.000
_cell.angle_alpha   90.00
_cell.angle_beta   90.00
_cell.angle_gamma   90.00
#
_symmetry.space_group_name_H-M   'P 1'
#
loop_
_entity.id
_entity.type
_entity.pdbx_description
1 polymer ?
#
loop_
_entity_poly.entity_id
_entity_poly.type
_entity_poly.pdbx_seq_one_letter_code
_entity_poly.pdbx_strand_id
1 'polypeptide(L)'
;SREIAEGAIAKGLMTAVGFNYRQSPAIAHARELVRGGKLGKIYNVEVKMIADYVNDPEGAFTWRYVNEFAGSGVLGDLMSHGFDLAQYVVDDITEINAQSEIFIKERREAAPGTSHFAKNASGELRTVENEDWTSGMMRFANGASGTFESSRISVGPSCEYSIEVRGSLGTIRWNFERLTELEVAYRDAPEYGFTRALSAPGDGHYGNFQPGRGIAMSFDDLKTIEASLFIKSVLERKQHAPSASDCYSASECIAAAKRSIATGTWQNVNPVTTNRTTKGLK
;
A
#
# COMPACT_ATOMS: atom_id res chain seq x y z
N SER A 1 -15.10 3.13 -7.02
CA SER A 1 -14.66 1.79 -6.65
C SER A 1 -15.81 0.85 -6.29
N ARG A 2 -16.78 1.27 -5.43
CA ARG A 2 -17.92 0.44 -5.01
C ARG A 2 -18.72 -0.10 -6.19
N GLU A 3 -19.22 0.77 -7.07
CA GLU A 3 -20.02 0.38 -8.24
C GLU A 3 -19.30 -0.62 -9.15
N ILE A 4 -17.97 -0.44 -9.31
CA ILE A 4 -17.14 -1.36 -10.12
C ILE A 4 -17.06 -2.73 -9.42
N ALA A 5 -16.83 -2.77 -8.12
CA ALA A 5 -16.72 -4.01 -7.36
C ALA A 5 -18.05 -4.78 -7.35
N GLU A 6 -19.15 -4.10 -7.01
CA GLU A 6 -20.50 -4.67 -6.99
C GLU A 6 -20.96 -5.13 -8.38
N GLY A 7 -20.71 -4.31 -9.42
CA GLY A 7 -21.03 -4.64 -10.80
C GLY A 7 -20.26 -5.84 -11.32
N ALA A 8 -18.97 -5.96 -10.98
CA ALA A 8 -18.14 -7.12 -11.36
C ALA A 8 -18.65 -8.40 -10.69
N ILE A 9 -18.96 -8.33 -9.39
CA ILE A 9 -19.54 -9.46 -8.64
C ILE A 9 -20.86 -9.91 -9.24
N ALA A 10 -21.78 -8.96 -9.46
CA ALA A 10 -23.11 -9.26 -10.01
C ALA A 10 -23.05 -9.94 -11.39
N LYS A 11 -22.01 -9.65 -12.17
CA LYS A 11 -21.79 -10.22 -13.50
C LYS A 11 -20.82 -11.42 -13.51
N GLY A 12 -20.30 -11.85 -12.35
CA GLY A 12 -19.31 -12.92 -12.25
C GLY A 12 -18.00 -12.63 -13.01
N LEU A 13 -17.60 -11.35 -13.11
CA LEU A 13 -16.39 -10.94 -13.81
C LEU A 13 -15.16 -11.02 -12.91
N MET A 14 -14.05 -11.50 -13.49
CA MET A 14 -12.74 -11.40 -12.85
C MET A 14 -12.18 -10.00 -13.05
N THR A 15 -11.58 -9.46 -12.00
CA THR A 15 -11.00 -8.10 -12.00
C THR A 15 -9.57 -8.14 -11.49
N ALA A 16 -8.77 -7.13 -11.86
CA ALA A 16 -7.45 -6.91 -11.28
C ALA A 16 -7.26 -5.44 -10.92
N VAL A 17 -6.52 -5.21 -9.86
CA VAL A 17 -6.09 -3.89 -9.39
C VAL A 17 -4.61 -3.93 -9.11
N GLY A 18 -3.90 -2.85 -9.45
CA GLY A 18 -2.45 -2.73 -9.39
C GLY A 18 -1.85 -2.69 -7.98
N PHE A 19 -2.27 -3.57 -7.08
CA PHE A 19 -1.66 -3.72 -5.74
C PHE A 19 -0.46 -4.67 -5.78
N ASN A 20 0.48 -4.34 -6.64
CA ASN A 20 1.63 -5.17 -6.96
C ASN A 20 2.59 -5.42 -5.78
N TYR A 21 2.64 -4.56 -4.77
CA TYR A 21 3.50 -4.76 -3.59
C TYR A 21 3.17 -6.03 -2.80
N ARG A 22 1.92 -6.53 -2.88
CA ARG A 22 1.54 -7.85 -2.34
C ARG A 22 2.38 -8.99 -2.93
N GLN A 23 2.92 -8.81 -4.14
CA GLN A 23 3.68 -9.82 -4.87
C GLN A 23 5.15 -9.87 -4.47
N SER A 24 5.63 -8.96 -3.61
CA SER A 24 6.95 -9.08 -3.00
C SER A 24 7.04 -10.40 -2.22
N PRO A 25 8.08 -11.23 -2.45
CA PRO A 25 8.23 -12.49 -1.73
C PRO A 25 8.42 -12.26 -0.22
N ALA A 26 9.05 -11.16 0.17
CA ALA A 26 9.17 -10.79 1.58
C ALA A 26 7.82 -10.45 2.21
N ILE A 27 6.89 -9.83 1.46
CA ILE A 27 5.51 -9.59 1.92
C ILE A 27 4.71 -10.90 2.00
N ALA A 28 4.90 -11.84 1.06
CA ALA A 28 4.29 -13.17 1.15
C ALA A 28 4.73 -13.88 2.43
N HIS A 29 6.05 -13.90 2.70
CA HIS A 29 6.61 -14.46 3.96
C HIS A 29 6.10 -13.70 5.20
N ALA A 30 6.09 -12.38 5.19
CA ALA A 30 5.56 -11.57 6.28
C ALA A 30 4.11 -11.95 6.62
N ARG A 31 3.26 -12.09 5.58
CA ARG A 31 1.88 -12.52 5.74
C ARG A 31 1.76 -13.92 6.35
N GLU A 32 2.56 -14.88 5.90
CA GLU A 32 2.58 -16.23 6.48
C GLU A 32 2.93 -16.22 7.96
N LEU A 33 3.93 -15.42 8.37
CA LEU A 33 4.31 -15.30 9.78
C LEU A 33 3.19 -14.67 10.62
N VAL A 34 2.56 -13.61 10.13
CA VAL A 34 1.46 -12.91 10.83
C VAL A 34 0.23 -13.80 10.92
N ARG A 35 -0.25 -14.31 9.77
CA ARG A 35 -1.48 -15.12 9.69
C ARG A 35 -1.31 -16.50 10.33
N GLY A 36 -0.10 -17.06 10.29
CA GLY A 36 0.28 -18.30 10.95
C GLY A 36 0.50 -18.17 12.47
N GLY A 37 0.28 -16.97 13.05
CA GLY A 37 0.38 -16.73 14.48
C GLY A 37 1.80 -16.73 15.05
N LYS A 38 2.83 -16.70 14.19
CA LYS A 38 4.24 -16.73 14.64
C LYS A 38 4.65 -15.48 15.43
N LEU A 39 3.95 -14.37 15.24
CA LEU A 39 4.17 -13.15 16.02
C LEU A 39 3.30 -13.07 17.29
N GLY A 40 2.44 -14.06 17.54
CA GLY A 40 1.48 -14.06 18.64
C GLY A 40 0.35 -13.04 18.42
N LYS A 41 -0.16 -12.46 19.51
CA LYS A 41 -1.17 -11.38 19.43
C LYS A 41 -0.53 -10.13 18.83
N ILE A 42 -1.08 -9.64 17.73
CA ILE A 42 -0.60 -8.40 17.13
C ILE A 42 -1.02 -7.21 17.99
N TYR A 43 -0.06 -6.35 18.33
CA TYR A 43 -0.27 -5.16 19.15
C TYR A 43 -0.42 -3.91 18.28
N ASN A 44 0.59 -3.66 17.44
CA ASN A 44 0.54 -2.50 16.57
C ASN A 44 1.20 -2.73 15.20
N VAL A 45 0.82 -1.85 14.27
CA VAL A 45 1.24 -1.88 12.87
C VAL A 45 1.66 -0.47 12.48
N GLU A 46 2.78 -0.32 11.80
CA GLU A 46 3.20 0.93 11.19
C GLU A 46 3.31 0.76 9.68
N VAL A 47 2.75 1.69 8.92
CA VAL A 47 2.81 1.69 7.45
C VAL A 47 3.27 3.05 6.97
N LYS A 48 4.29 3.06 6.10
CA LYS A 48 4.79 4.27 5.45
C LYS A 48 4.78 4.12 3.95
N MET A 49 4.42 5.19 3.26
CA MET A 49 4.47 5.35 1.82
C MET A 49 5.13 6.69 1.51
N ILE A 50 6.46 6.75 1.69
CA ILE A 50 7.25 7.98 1.56
C ILE A 50 7.99 7.97 0.25
N ALA A 51 7.85 9.07 -0.51
CA ALA A 51 8.47 9.25 -1.81
C ALA A 51 8.97 10.68 -2.00
N ASP A 52 9.87 10.87 -2.97
CA ASP A 52 10.52 12.16 -3.27
C ASP A 52 10.19 12.71 -4.67
N TYR A 53 9.35 12.01 -5.43
CA TYR A 53 9.19 12.22 -6.88
C TYR A 53 8.67 13.60 -7.29
N VAL A 54 8.11 14.39 -6.37
CA VAL A 54 7.66 15.76 -6.61
C VAL A 54 8.11 16.75 -5.53
N ASN A 55 9.25 16.47 -4.89
CA ASN A 55 9.82 17.30 -3.83
C ASN A 55 10.35 18.66 -4.32
N ASP A 56 10.61 18.80 -5.61
CA ASP A 56 11.05 20.05 -6.22
C ASP A 56 9.84 21.00 -6.37
N PRO A 57 9.81 22.17 -5.70
CA PRO A 57 8.71 23.12 -5.86
C PRO A 57 8.57 23.71 -7.27
N GLU A 58 9.65 23.70 -8.08
CA GLU A 58 9.63 24.11 -9.50
C GLU A 58 9.14 22.98 -10.43
N GLY A 59 8.76 21.84 -9.88
CA GLY A 59 8.18 20.74 -10.62
C GLY A 59 6.85 21.10 -11.28
N ALA A 60 6.55 20.43 -12.40
CA ALA A 60 5.40 20.73 -13.25
C ALA A 60 4.05 20.49 -12.58
N PHE A 61 3.13 21.44 -12.73
CA PHE A 61 1.71 21.24 -12.42
C PHE A 61 1.09 20.24 -13.39
N THR A 62 0.37 19.26 -12.86
CA THR A 62 -0.32 18.24 -13.66
C THR A 62 -1.74 18.00 -13.11
N TRP A 63 -2.53 17.19 -13.81
CA TRP A 63 -3.86 16.79 -13.35
C TRP A 63 -3.91 16.16 -11.95
N ARG A 64 -2.76 15.61 -11.48
CA ARG A 64 -2.63 15.00 -10.16
C ARG A 64 -2.84 16.00 -9.00
N TYR A 65 -2.74 17.29 -9.27
CA TYR A 65 -2.91 18.36 -8.28
C TYR A 65 -4.33 18.95 -8.28
N VAL A 66 -5.23 18.46 -9.15
CA VAL A 66 -6.60 18.93 -9.29
C VAL A 66 -7.55 17.90 -8.67
N ASN A 67 -8.29 18.29 -7.64
CA ASN A 67 -9.18 17.37 -6.90
C ASN A 67 -10.29 16.74 -7.75
N GLU A 68 -10.80 17.47 -8.75
CA GLU A 68 -11.80 16.95 -9.67
C GLU A 68 -11.31 15.71 -10.43
N PHE A 69 -10.02 15.66 -10.79
CA PHE A 69 -9.44 14.56 -11.57
C PHE A 69 -8.77 13.50 -10.69
N ALA A 70 -8.02 13.93 -9.67
CA ALA A 70 -7.23 13.03 -8.83
C ALA A 70 -8.00 12.51 -7.60
N GLY A 71 -9.01 13.25 -7.14
CA GLY A 71 -9.79 12.91 -5.95
C GLY A 71 -9.09 13.21 -4.63
N SER A 72 -7.77 12.97 -4.54
CA SER A 72 -6.89 13.27 -3.40
C SER A 72 -5.44 13.25 -3.85
N GLY A 73 -4.53 13.71 -3.01
CA GLY A 73 -3.09 13.65 -3.26
C GLY A 73 -2.50 12.30 -2.83
N VAL A 74 -1.53 12.34 -1.91
CA VAL A 74 -0.82 11.12 -1.44
C VAL A 74 -1.72 10.11 -0.75
N LEU A 75 -2.84 10.53 -0.20
CA LEU A 75 -3.81 9.65 0.43
C LEU A 75 -4.40 8.64 -0.58
N GLY A 76 -4.68 9.09 -1.79
CA GLY A 76 -5.15 8.22 -2.88
C GLY A 76 -4.03 7.58 -3.66
N ASP A 77 -3.02 8.35 -4.07
CA ASP A 77 -1.95 7.89 -4.95
C ASP A 77 -1.04 6.85 -4.28
N LEU A 78 -0.58 7.13 -3.07
CA LEU A 78 0.37 6.28 -2.34
C LEU A 78 -0.28 5.47 -1.22
N MET A 79 -1.09 6.11 -0.35
CA MET A 79 -1.60 5.44 0.84
C MET A 79 -2.65 4.36 0.53
N SER A 80 -3.27 4.37 -0.65
CA SER A 80 -4.09 3.26 -1.13
C SER A 80 -3.34 1.91 -1.08
N HIS A 81 -2.07 1.91 -1.47
CA HIS A 81 -1.19 0.75 -1.38
C HIS A 81 -0.85 0.40 0.07
N GLY A 82 -0.66 1.40 0.94
CA GLY A 82 -0.38 1.19 2.36
C GLY A 82 -1.56 0.56 3.10
N PHE A 83 -2.77 1.06 2.88
CA PHE A 83 -3.99 0.47 3.44
C PHE A 83 -4.22 -0.95 2.91
N ASP A 84 -3.95 -1.16 1.62
CA ASP A 84 -4.02 -2.48 1.02
C ASP A 84 -3.05 -3.46 1.66
N LEU A 85 -1.77 -3.10 1.80
CA LEU A 85 -0.75 -3.93 2.46
C LEU A 85 -1.10 -4.24 3.92
N ALA A 86 -1.53 -3.22 4.69
CA ALA A 86 -1.93 -3.41 6.07
C ALA A 86 -3.05 -4.44 6.18
N GLN A 87 -4.09 -4.31 5.37
CA GLN A 87 -5.20 -5.26 5.35
C GLN A 87 -4.80 -6.64 4.82
N TYR A 88 -3.91 -6.70 3.83
CA TYR A 88 -3.42 -7.94 3.26
C TYR A 88 -2.59 -8.76 4.26
N VAL A 89 -1.68 -8.11 4.97
CA VAL A 89 -0.76 -8.76 5.92
C VAL A 89 -1.42 -9.03 7.26
N VAL A 90 -2.19 -8.07 7.79
CA VAL A 90 -2.67 -8.10 9.18
C VAL A 90 -4.16 -8.46 9.27
N ASP A 91 -5.05 -7.50 9.06
CA ASP A 91 -6.50 -7.68 9.10
C ASP A 91 -7.22 -6.43 8.57
N ASP A 92 -8.55 -6.47 8.48
CA ASP A 92 -9.37 -5.34 8.05
C ASP A 92 -9.18 -4.14 8.97
N ILE A 93 -9.03 -2.95 8.39
CA ILE A 93 -9.04 -1.68 9.13
C ILE A 93 -10.49 -1.30 9.39
N THR A 94 -10.81 -0.97 10.64
CA THR A 94 -12.18 -0.66 11.09
C THR A 94 -12.42 0.80 11.41
N GLU A 95 -11.38 1.54 11.84
CA GLU A 95 -11.47 2.96 12.17
C GLU A 95 -10.19 3.69 11.79
N ILE A 96 -10.30 4.95 11.40
CA ILE A 96 -9.18 5.82 11.05
C ILE A 96 -9.35 7.20 11.69
N ASN A 97 -8.23 7.76 12.18
CA ASN A 97 -8.07 9.17 12.50
C ASN A 97 -6.88 9.72 11.71
N ALA A 98 -7.06 10.82 10.99
CA ALA A 98 -6.08 11.32 10.03
C ALA A 98 -5.97 12.85 10.02
N GLN A 99 -4.81 13.31 9.57
CA GLN A 99 -4.51 14.70 9.23
C GLN A 99 -3.75 14.76 7.90
N SER A 100 -3.79 15.92 7.24
CA SER A 100 -3.08 16.14 5.98
C SER A 100 -2.67 17.59 5.81
N GLU A 101 -1.66 17.85 4.94
CA GLU A 101 -1.19 19.19 4.64
C GLU A 101 -0.77 19.32 3.18
N ILE A 102 -0.93 20.53 2.62
CA ILE A 102 -0.40 20.96 1.32
C ILE A 102 0.77 21.90 1.62
N PHE A 103 1.99 21.42 1.48
CA PHE A 103 3.19 22.20 1.74
C PHE A 103 3.62 23.01 0.52
N ILE A 104 3.56 22.41 -0.70
CA ILE A 104 3.86 23.08 -1.97
C ILE A 104 2.53 23.54 -2.57
N LYS A 105 2.14 24.78 -2.26
CA LYS A 105 0.81 25.32 -2.54
C LYS A 105 0.56 25.70 -4.00
N GLU A 106 1.62 25.95 -4.77
CA GLU A 106 1.53 26.38 -6.16
C GLU A 106 2.61 25.70 -6.99
N ARG A 107 2.30 25.45 -8.24
CA ARG A 107 3.23 24.90 -9.24
C ARG A 107 2.95 25.55 -10.59
N ARG A 108 3.97 25.60 -11.46
CA ARG A 108 3.82 26.13 -12.82
C ARG A 108 3.28 25.10 -13.78
N GLU A 109 2.38 25.52 -14.65
CA GLU A 109 1.91 24.68 -15.74
C GLU A 109 3.07 24.27 -16.66
N ALA A 110 3.03 23.04 -17.12
CA ALA A 110 3.92 22.51 -18.13
C ALA A 110 3.20 22.37 -19.48
N ALA A 111 3.96 22.24 -20.55
CA ALA A 111 3.42 21.95 -21.87
C ALA A 111 2.58 20.66 -21.85
N PRO A 112 1.51 20.56 -22.66
CA PRO A 112 0.72 19.34 -22.77
C PRO A 112 1.59 18.11 -23.08
N GLY A 113 1.31 16.99 -22.40
CA GLY A 113 2.10 15.75 -22.55
C GLY A 113 3.37 15.68 -21.72
N THR A 114 3.70 16.72 -20.95
CA THR A 114 4.85 16.73 -20.06
C THR A 114 4.66 15.72 -18.92
N SER A 115 5.73 14.97 -18.61
CA SER A 115 5.76 14.05 -17.49
C SER A 115 5.57 14.79 -16.16
N HIS A 116 4.89 14.16 -15.20
CA HIS A 116 4.78 14.68 -13.82
C HIS A 116 6.14 14.71 -13.07
N PHE A 117 7.18 14.10 -13.63
CA PHE A 117 8.56 14.22 -13.15
C PHE A 117 9.33 15.39 -13.79
N ALA A 118 8.71 16.15 -14.71
CA ALA A 118 9.40 17.23 -15.37
C ALA A 118 9.68 18.38 -14.39
N LYS A 119 10.87 18.95 -14.52
CA LYS A 119 11.35 20.11 -13.78
C LYS A 119 11.34 21.35 -14.68
N ASN A 120 11.46 22.53 -14.04
CA ASN A 120 11.57 23.81 -14.72
C ASN A 120 10.38 24.14 -15.65
N ALA A 121 9.17 23.89 -15.17
CA ALA A 121 7.97 24.34 -15.85
C ALA A 121 7.91 25.88 -15.89
N SER A 122 7.54 26.48 -17.04
CA SER A 122 7.59 27.92 -17.26
C SER A 122 6.21 28.57 -17.51
N GLY A 123 5.14 27.78 -17.37
CA GLY A 123 3.76 28.27 -17.52
C GLY A 123 3.25 29.07 -16.33
N GLU A 124 1.96 29.38 -16.33
CA GLU A 124 1.31 30.11 -15.23
C GLU A 124 1.33 29.31 -13.94
N LEU A 125 1.37 30.03 -12.81
CA LEU A 125 1.21 29.42 -11.49
C LEU A 125 -0.23 28.95 -11.30
N ARG A 126 -0.37 27.71 -10.82
CA ARG A 126 -1.65 27.08 -10.50
C ARG A 126 -1.62 26.58 -9.05
N THR A 127 -2.72 26.72 -8.37
CA THR A 127 -2.91 26.27 -6.99
C THR A 127 -2.98 24.73 -6.95
N VAL A 128 -2.21 24.13 -6.04
CA VAL A 128 -2.29 22.71 -5.69
C VAL A 128 -3.50 22.51 -4.75
N GLU A 129 -4.39 21.60 -5.11
CA GLU A 129 -5.67 21.42 -4.40
C GLU A 129 -5.66 20.22 -3.44
N ASN A 130 -4.64 19.37 -3.48
CA ASN A 130 -4.62 18.13 -2.70
C ASN A 130 -3.29 17.92 -1.96
N GLU A 131 -3.36 17.09 -0.95
CA GLU A 131 -2.33 16.94 0.07
C GLU A 131 -1.02 16.33 -0.46
N ASP A 132 0.11 16.93 -0.02
CA ASP A 132 1.46 16.42 -0.24
C ASP A 132 1.87 15.42 0.84
N TRP A 133 1.24 15.51 1.99
CA TRP A 133 1.50 14.68 3.16
C TRP A 133 0.21 14.36 3.90
N THR A 134 0.15 13.14 4.41
CA THR A 134 -0.91 12.67 5.33
C THR A 134 -0.32 11.74 6.37
N SER A 135 -0.85 11.79 7.58
CA SER A 135 -0.56 10.80 8.63
C SER A 135 -1.78 10.52 9.48
N GLY A 136 -1.73 9.45 10.24
CA GLY A 136 -2.83 9.14 11.13
C GLY A 136 -2.68 7.83 11.89
N MET A 137 -3.76 7.48 12.58
CA MET A 137 -3.92 6.26 13.35
C MET A 137 -5.03 5.40 12.75
N MET A 138 -4.91 4.08 12.93
CA MET A 138 -5.90 3.10 12.48
C MET A 138 -6.13 2.02 13.52
N ARG A 139 -7.32 1.41 13.51
CA ARG A 139 -7.66 0.24 14.30
C ARG A 139 -8.03 -0.92 13.39
N PHE A 140 -7.68 -2.12 13.80
CA PHE A 140 -7.92 -3.35 13.06
C PHE A 140 -9.00 -4.22 13.72
N ALA A 141 -9.65 -5.05 12.93
CA ALA A 141 -10.69 -5.95 13.39
C ALA A 141 -10.19 -6.97 14.43
N ASN A 142 -8.91 -7.36 14.39
CA ASN A 142 -8.28 -8.24 15.37
C ASN A 142 -7.88 -7.55 16.69
N GLY A 143 -8.20 -6.25 16.85
CA GLY A 143 -7.92 -5.43 18.02
C GLY A 143 -6.53 -4.80 18.05
N ALA A 144 -5.72 -4.95 17.01
CA ALA A 144 -4.47 -4.22 16.85
C ALA A 144 -4.74 -2.72 16.57
N SER A 145 -3.79 -1.87 16.96
CA SER A 145 -3.76 -0.46 16.58
C SER A 145 -2.60 -0.19 15.63
N GLY A 146 -2.67 0.89 14.86
CA GLY A 146 -1.58 1.22 13.95
C GLY A 146 -1.47 2.70 13.66
N THR A 147 -0.37 3.05 12.98
CA THR A 147 -0.11 4.37 12.44
C THR A 147 0.19 4.26 10.95
N PHE A 148 -0.09 5.31 10.23
CA PHE A 148 0.29 5.44 8.82
C PHE A 148 0.82 6.83 8.51
N GLU A 149 1.69 6.91 7.51
CA GLU A 149 2.22 8.14 6.98
C GLU A 149 2.45 8.01 5.47
N SER A 150 2.15 9.08 4.74
CA SER A 150 2.46 9.17 3.32
C SER A 150 2.93 10.56 2.94
N SER A 151 3.95 10.63 2.08
CA SER A 151 4.51 11.87 1.56
C SER A 151 5.00 11.66 0.12
N ARG A 152 4.88 12.69 -0.72
CA ARG A 152 5.45 12.71 -2.08
C ARG A 152 6.55 13.75 -2.25
N ILE A 153 6.88 14.47 -1.17
CA ILE A 153 7.80 15.62 -1.18
C ILE A 153 8.99 15.48 -0.23
N SER A 154 9.20 14.29 0.32
CA SER A 154 10.29 14.03 1.24
C SER A 154 11.65 14.15 0.54
N VAL A 155 12.69 14.47 1.30
CA VAL A 155 14.08 14.47 0.82
C VAL A 155 14.84 13.41 1.60
N GLY A 156 15.46 12.48 0.89
CA GLY A 156 16.18 11.34 1.47
C GLY A 156 15.54 10.01 1.10
N PRO A 157 14.39 9.62 1.68
CA PRO A 157 13.65 8.46 1.23
C PRO A 157 13.13 8.65 -0.20
N SER A 158 13.41 7.71 -1.10
CA SER A 158 12.95 7.78 -2.50
C SER A 158 11.72 6.92 -2.75
N CYS A 159 11.71 5.71 -2.21
CA CYS A 159 10.59 4.77 -2.23
C CYS A 159 10.53 4.00 -0.91
N GLU A 160 10.54 4.70 0.22
CA GLU A 160 10.38 4.10 1.55
C GLU A 160 8.91 3.68 1.75
N TYR A 161 8.51 2.64 1.02
CA TYR A 161 7.24 1.96 1.22
C TYR A 161 7.49 0.82 2.19
N SER A 162 6.93 0.92 3.38
CA SER A 162 7.30 0.01 4.45
C SER A 162 6.11 -0.42 5.29
N ILE A 163 6.23 -1.61 5.89
CA ILE A 163 5.33 -2.10 6.92
C ILE A 163 6.14 -2.72 8.07
N GLU A 164 5.80 -2.33 9.29
CA GLU A 164 6.28 -3.00 10.50
C GLU A 164 5.09 -3.53 11.29
N VAL A 165 5.15 -4.80 11.70
CA VAL A 165 4.11 -5.46 12.50
C VAL A 165 4.73 -5.99 13.80
N ARG A 166 4.22 -5.51 14.93
CA ARG A 166 4.71 -5.86 16.28
C ARG A 166 3.67 -6.69 17.01
N GLY A 167 4.09 -7.87 17.40
CA GLY A 167 3.27 -8.82 18.17
C GLY A 167 3.89 -9.23 19.49
N SER A 168 3.18 -10.03 20.26
CA SER A 168 3.61 -10.50 21.59
C SER A 168 4.80 -11.48 21.57
N LEU A 169 5.04 -12.13 20.45
CA LEU A 169 6.11 -13.12 20.27
C LEU A 169 7.19 -12.68 19.28
N GLY A 170 6.95 -11.64 18.48
CA GLY A 170 7.93 -11.19 17.50
C GLY A 170 7.48 -9.95 16.74
N THR A 171 8.40 -9.44 15.93
CA THR A 171 8.24 -8.26 15.08
C THR A 171 8.77 -8.57 13.69
N ILE A 172 8.11 -8.08 12.67
CA ILE A 172 8.63 -8.06 11.30
C ILE A 172 8.73 -6.62 10.81
N ARG A 173 9.72 -6.39 9.91
CA ARG A 173 9.90 -5.14 9.14
C ARG A 173 10.19 -5.45 7.70
N TRP A 174 9.51 -4.75 6.81
CA TRP A 174 9.80 -4.77 5.38
C TRP A 174 9.89 -3.34 4.86
N ASN A 175 10.81 -3.11 3.92
CA ASN A 175 10.96 -1.86 3.18
C ASN A 175 11.15 -2.19 1.70
N PHE A 176 10.41 -1.52 0.83
CA PHE A 176 10.44 -1.75 -0.61
C PHE A 176 11.82 -1.47 -1.24
N GLU A 177 12.61 -0.54 -0.71
CA GLU A 177 14.00 -0.30 -1.14
C GLU A 177 14.89 -1.53 -0.94
N ARG A 178 14.43 -2.52 -0.16
CA ARG A 178 15.01 -3.85 0.05
C ARG A 178 13.98 -4.95 -0.23
N LEU A 179 13.41 -4.91 -1.41
CA LEU A 179 12.22 -5.63 -1.85
C LEU A 179 12.18 -7.12 -1.43
N THR A 180 13.32 -7.82 -1.48
CA THR A 180 13.44 -9.27 -1.22
C THR A 180 13.99 -9.62 0.16
N GLU A 181 14.02 -8.65 1.06
CA GLU A 181 14.51 -8.82 2.43
C GLU A 181 13.39 -8.60 3.45
N LEU A 182 13.30 -9.46 4.46
CA LEU A 182 12.42 -9.29 5.61
C LEU A 182 13.27 -9.30 6.89
N GLU A 183 13.14 -8.29 7.73
CA GLU A 183 13.71 -8.32 9.06
C GLU A 183 12.71 -8.96 10.03
N VAL A 184 13.16 -9.93 10.80
CA VAL A 184 12.34 -10.68 11.78
C VAL A 184 13.05 -10.73 13.11
N ALA A 185 12.34 -10.41 14.18
CA ALA A 185 12.82 -10.60 15.55
C ALA A 185 11.82 -11.46 16.31
N TYR A 186 12.31 -12.40 17.11
CA TYR A 186 11.50 -13.21 18.01
C TYR A 186 11.92 -12.97 19.47
N ARG A 187 10.91 -12.93 20.36
CA ARG A 187 11.12 -12.69 21.80
C ARG A 187 12.06 -13.73 22.44
N ASP A 188 11.89 -14.99 22.07
CA ASP A 188 12.58 -16.11 22.69
C ASP A 188 13.75 -16.63 21.81
N ALA A 189 14.25 -15.79 20.86
CA ALA A 189 15.43 -16.14 20.09
C ALA A 189 16.69 -16.17 20.96
N PRO A 190 17.63 -17.11 20.70
CA PRO A 190 18.89 -17.16 21.46
C PRO A 190 19.68 -15.86 21.42
N GLU A 191 19.64 -15.17 20.28
CA GLU A 191 20.21 -13.84 20.10
C GLU A 191 19.08 -12.83 19.90
N TYR A 192 18.95 -11.89 20.84
CA TYR A 192 17.90 -10.90 20.80
C TYR A 192 18.25 -9.78 19.81
N GLY A 193 17.44 -9.64 18.77
CA GLY A 193 17.63 -8.65 17.72
C GLY A 193 16.90 -9.01 16.43
N PHE A 194 17.08 -8.18 15.42
CA PHE A 194 16.54 -8.45 14.10
C PHE A 194 17.47 -9.34 13.28
N THR A 195 16.92 -10.42 12.76
CA THR A 195 17.56 -11.27 11.75
C THR A 195 17.03 -10.88 10.38
N ARG A 196 17.92 -10.68 9.43
CA ARG A 196 17.56 -10.45 8.02
C ARG A 196 17.30 -11.78 7.33
N ALA A 197 16.05 -12.05 7.00
CA ALA A 197 15.62 -13.17 6.19
C ALA A 197 15.64 -12.78 4.70
N LEU A 198 16.42 -13.49 3.91
CA LEU A 198 16.44 -13.34 2.45
C LEU A 198 15.34 -14.19 1.84
N SER A 199 14.63 -13.66 0.84
CA SER A 199 13.60 -14.41 0.11
C SER A 199 14.15 -15.68 -0.52
N ALA A 200 13.32 -16.70 -0.55
CA ALA A 200 13.63 -18.05 -1.01
C ALA A 200 12.54 -18.58 -1.95
N PRO A 201 12.81 -19.65 -2.72
CA PRO A 201 11.84 -20.25 -3.65
C PRO A 201 10.48 -20.63 -3.06
N GLY A 202 10.37 -20.79 -1.74
CA GLY A 202 9.09 -21.01 -1.03
C GLY A 202 8.27 -19.75 -0.76
N ASP A 203 8.83 -18.56 -0.94
CA ASP A 203 8.15 -17.31 -0.59
C ASP A 203 7.30 -16.81 -1.79
N GLY A 204 5.99 -16.95 -1.71
CA GLY A 204 5.06 -16.51 -2.74
C GLY A 204 5.40 -17.05 -4.14
N HIS A 205 5.61 -16.17 -5.10
CA HIS A 205 5.95 -16.50 -6.49
C HIS A 205 7.46 -16.46 -6.80
N TYR A 206 8.30 -16.26 -5.80
CA TYR A 206 9.75 -16.09 -5.99
C TYR A 206 10.40 -17.25 -6.77
N GLY A 207 10.02 -18.49 -6.47
CA GLY A 207 10.56 -19.68 -7.14
C GLY A 207 10.26 -19.78 -8.65
N ASN A 208 9.31 -18.98 -9.17
CA ASN A 208 9.03 -18.90 -10.61
C ASN A 208 10.08 -18.04 -11.35
N PHE A 209 10.86 -17.25 -10.63
CA PHE A 209 11.85 -16.32 -11.18
C PHE A 209 13.28 -16.70 -10.78
N GLN A 210 13.46 -17.18 -9.55
CA GLN A 210 14.77 -17.36 -8.96
C GLN A 210 14.95 -18.78 -8.39
N PRO A 211 16.04 -19.47 -8.76
CA PRO A 211 16.27 -20.84 -8.34
C PRO A 211 16.85 -20.98 -6.92
N GLY A 212 17.33 -19.90 -6.33
CA GLY A 212 18.03 -19.94 -5.04
C GLY A 212 17.72 -18.73 -4.16
N ARG A 213 18.00 -18.88 -2.87
CA ARG A 213 17.78 -17.84 -1.86
C ARG A 213 18.63 -16.60 -2.12
N GLY A 214 18.06 -15.42 -1.90
CA GLY A 214 18.76 -14.15 -1.88
C GLY A 214 19.12 -13.58 -3.25
N ILE A 215 18.64 -14.18 -4.35
CA ILE A 215 18.77 -13.61 -5.69
C ILE A 215 17.73 -12.50 -5.84
N ALA A 216 18.14 -11.32 -6.35
CA ALA A 216 17.26 -10.17 -6.44
C ALA A 216 16.07 -10.38 -7.41
N MET A 217 14.94 -9.78 -7.06
CA MET A 217 13.80 -9.56 -7.95
C MET A 217 13.65 -8.05 -8.19
N SER A 218 13.03 -7.68 -9.30
CA SER A 218 12.77 -6.30 -9.69
C SER A 218 11.31 -5.90 -9.46
N PHE A 219 11.04 -4.59 -9.55
CA PHE A 219 9.69 -4.06 -9.54
C PHE A 219 8.83 -4.58 -10.70
N ASP A 220 9.45 -4.81 -11.87
CA ASP A 220 8.74 -5.33 -13.04
C ASP A 220 8.34 -6.80 -12.89
N ASP A 221 9.09 -7.59 -12.11
CA ASP A 221 8.70 -8.95 -11.78
C ASP A 221 7.38 -8.99 -11.00
N LEU A 222 7.16 -8.03 -10.08
CA LEU A 222 5.90 -7.92 -9.32
C LEU A 222 4.71 -7.67 -10.25
N LYS A 223 4.88 -6.84 -11.27
CA LYS A 223 3.85 -6.55 -12.28
C LYS A 223 3.61 -7.74 -13.20
N THR A 224 4.66 -8.49 -13.53
CA THR A 224 4.56 -9.73 -14.30
C THR A 224 3.75 -10.78 -13.55
N ILE A 225 3.99 -10.94 -12.24
CA ILE A 225 3.20 -11.82 -11.36
C ILE A 225 1.73 -11.38 -11.35
N GLU A 226 1.48 -10.10 -11.17
CA GLU A 226 0.12 -9.55 -11.12
C GLU A 226 -0.65 -9.80 -12.42
N ALA A 227 -0.02 -9.55 -13.57
CA ALA A 227 -0.61 -9.84 -14.88
C ALA A 227 -0.88 -11.35 -15.06
N SER A 228 0.05 -12.21 -14.64
CA SER A 228 -0.13 -13.67 -14.67
C SER A 228 -1.29 -14.12 -13.79
N LEU A 229 -1.43 -13.57 -12.58
CA LEU A 229 -2.55 -13.87 -11.68
C LEU A 229 -3.90 -13.42 -12.26
N PHE A 230 -3.93 -12.30 -12.98
CA PHE A 230 -5.14 -11.88 -13.67
C PHE A 230 -5.53 -12.85 -14.80
N ILE A 231 -4.58 -13.22 -15.65
CA ILE A 231 -4.80 -14.22 -16.71
C ILE A 231 -5.30 -15.53 -16.09
N LYS A 232 -4.64 -16.00 -15.04
CA LYS A 232 -5.06 -17.20 -14.29
C LYS A 232 -6.47 -17.07 -13.75
N SER A 233 -6.83 -15.89 -13.21
CA SER A 233 -8.19 -15.64 -12.71
C SER A 233 -9.24 -15.80 -13.80
N VAL A 234 -8.97 -15.32 -15.01
CA VAL A 234 -9.86 -15.44 -16.17
C VAL A 234 -9.98 -16.88 -16.63
N LEU A 235 -8.86 -17.58 -16.77
CA LEU A 235 -8.83 -18.97 -17.26
C LEU A 235 -9.52 -19.95 -16.31
N GLU A 236 -9.30 -19.78 -15.00
CA GLU A 236 -9.85 -20.67 -13.98
C GLU A 236 -11.23 -20.21 -13.45
N ARG A 237 -11.70 -19.03 -13.87
CA ARG A 237 -12.91 -18.37 -13.36
C ARG A 237 -12.92 -18.25 -11.83
N LYS A 238 -11.74 -18.01 -11.25
CA LYS A 238 -11.51 -17.88 -9.83
C LYS A 238 -10.59 -16.68 -9.58
N GLN A 239 -10.96 -15.82 -8.65
CA GLN A 239 -10.16 -14.62 -8.33
C GLN A 239 -8.82 -14.99 -7.67
N HIS A 240 -7.71 -14.72 -8.33
CA HIS A 240 -6.34 -14.89 -7.85
C HIS A 240 -5.62 -13.54 -7.69
N ALA A 241 -5.79 -12.63 -8.64
CA ALA A 241 -5.24 -11.28 -8.57
C ALA A 241 -5.96 -10.43 -7.50
N PRO A 242 -5.33 -9.36 -6.97
CA PRO A 242 -6.04 -8.34 -6.21
C PRO A 242 -7.26 -7.85 -6.99
N SER A 243 -8.41 -7.83 -6.36
CA SER A 243 -9.71 -7.60 -7.04
C SER A 243 -10.22 -6.17 -6.91
N ALA A 244 -11.24 -5.81 -7.67
CA ALA A 244 -11.98 -4.57 -7.48
C ALA A 244 -12.55 -4.43 -6.06
N SER A 245 -12.84 -5.54 -5.36
CA SER A 245 -13.28 -5.52 -3.95
C SER A 245 -12.13 -5.16 -3.00
N ASP A 246 -10.88 -5.56 -3.32
CA ASP A 246 -9.70 -5.11 -2.57
C ASP A 246 -9.48 -3.60 -2.77
N CYS A 247 -9.63 -3.09 -4.00
CA CYS A 247 -9.62 -1.65 -4.30
C CYS A 247 -10.71 -0.91 -3.54
N TYR A 248 -11.92 -1.43 -3.52
CA TYR A 248 -13.03 -0.82 -2.79
C TYR A 248 -12.73 -0.75 -1.29
N SER A 249 -12.14 -1.80 -0.70
CA SER A 249 -11.74 -1.77 0.71
C SER A 249 -10.70 -0.70 1.02
N ALA A 250 -9.67 -0.55 0.20
CA ALA A 250 -8.68 0.52 0.34
C ALA A 250 -9.35 1.90 0.15
N SER A 251 -10.29 2.04 -0.79
CA SER A 251 -11.03 3.28 -1.01
C SER A 251 -11.94 3.67 0.17
N GLU A 252 -12.49 2.71 0.90
CA GLU A 252 -13.25 2.99 2.13
C GLU A 252 -12.34 3.52 3.24
N CYS A 253 -11.09 3.03 3.33
CA CYS A 253 -10.07 3.61 4.22
C CYS A 253 -9.76 5.06 3.84
N ILE A 254 -9.55 5.35 2.55
CA ILE A 254 -9.33 6.71 2.03
C ILE A 254 -10.54 7.61 2.37
N ALA A 255 -11.75 7.12 2.14
CA ALA A 255 -12.96 7.88 2.44
C ALA A 255 -13.12 8.18 3.94
N ALA A 256 -12.79 7.22 4.81
CA ALA A 256 -12.76 7.42 6.26
C ALA A 256 -11.68 8.43 6.67
N ALA A 257 -10.48 8.35 6.10
CA ALA A 257 -9.41 9.32 6.35
C ALA A 257 -9.81 10.75 5.93
N LYS A 258 -10.42 10.90 4.75
CA LYS A 258 -10.94 12.22 4.30
C LYS A 258 -12.01 12.78 5.24
N ARG A 259 -12.95 11.95 5.71
CA ARG A 259 -13.94 12.39 6.71
C ARG A 259 -13.28 12.78 8.02
N SER A 260 -12.26 12.03 8.45
CA SER A 260 -11.50 12.33 9.67
C SER A 260 -10.74 13.64 9.56
N ILE A 261 -10.08 13.91 8.45
CA ILE A 261 -9.39 15.19 8.19
C ILE A 261 -10.38 16.35 8.27
N ALA A 262 -11.58 16.19 7.70
CA ALA A 262 -12.59 17.25 7.70
C ALA A 262 -13.24 17.49 9.09
N THR A 263 -13.32 16.47 9.96
CA THR A 263 -14.02 16.55 11.24
C THR A 263 -13.11 16.57 12.47
N GLY A 264 -11.82 16.23 12.32
CA GLY A 264 -10.89 16.08 13.43
C GLY A 264 -11.16 14.89 14.34
N THR A 265 -12.00 13.93 13.93
CA THR A 265 -12.46 12.82 14.77
C THR A 265 -12.18 11.45 14.12
N TRP A 266 -12.18 10.38 14.93
CA TRP A 266 -12.17 9.00 14.46
C TRP A 266 -13.37 8.72 13.55
N GLN A 267 -13.15 8.01 12.47
CA GLN A 267 -14.16 7.64 11.49
C GLN A 267 -14.16 6.14 11.24
N ASN A 268 -15.36 5.55 11.19
CA ASN A 268 -15.54 4.16 10.82
C ASN A 268 -15.18 3.92 9.34
N VAL A 269 -14.49 2.83 9.07
CA VAL A 269 -14.29 2.28 7.73
C VAL A 269 -15.44 1.32 7.45
N ASN A 270 -16.19 1.54 6.37
CA ASN A 270 -17.29 0.64 6.02
C ASN A 270 -16.75 -0.73 5.61
N PRO A 271 -17.27 -1.83 6.16
CA PRO A 271 -16.78 -3.16 5.84
C PRO A 271 -17.12 -3.55 4.40
N VAL A 272 -16.13 -4.09 3.69
CA VAL A 272 -16.29 -4.69 2.37
C VAL A 272 -16.20 -6.21 2.50
N THR A 273 -17.32 -6.89 2.34
CA THR A 273 -17.47 -8.30 2.73
C THR A 273 -17.28 -9.32 1.61
N THR A 274 -17.16 -8.88 0.35
CA THR A 274 -17.28 -9.77 -0.81
C THR A 274 -16.01 -9.86 -1.67
N ASN A 275 -15.66 -11.09 -2.08
CA ASN A 275 -14.62 -11.43 -3.08
C ASN A 275 -13.23 -10.79 -2.92
N ARG A 276 -12.83 -10.47 -1.69
CA ARG A 276 -11.50 -9.97 -1.39
C ARG A 276 -10.49 -11.12 -1.35
N THR A 277 -9.38 -10.97 -2.05
CA THR A 277 -8.27 -11.93 -2.04
C THR A 277 -7.50 -11.94 -0.70
N THR A 278 -7.74 -10.94 0.16
CA THR A 278 -7.17 -10.90 1.51
C THR A 278 -7.67 -12.01 2.43
N LYS A 279 -8.90 -12.51 2.23
CA LYS A 279 -9.55 -13.50 3.13
C LYS A 279 -9.37 -14.96 2.72
N GLY A 280 -8.75 -15.24 1.62
CA GLY A 280 -8.77 -16.57 0.99
C GLY A 280 -7.49 -17.40 1.10
N LEU A 281 -6.94 -17.60 2.29
CA LEU A 281 -6.05 -18.72 2.61
C LEU A 281 -6.29 -19.12 4.07
N LYS A 282 -7.23 -20.07 4.26
CA LYS A 282 -7.25 -20.90 5.46
C LYS A 282 -6.38 -22.11 5.21
#